data_45b4ace7fa9cd88f854310b913c8fc55
#
_entry.id   45b4ace7fa9cd88f854310b913c8fc55
#
_cell.length_a   1.000
_cell.length_b   1.000
_cell.length_c   1.000
_cell.angle_alpha   90.00
_cell.angle_beta   90.00
_cell.angle_gamma   90.00
#
_symmetry.space_group_name_H-M   'P 1'
#
loop_
_entity.id
_entity.type
_entity.pdbx_description
1 polymer ?
#
loop_
_entity_poly.entity_id
_entity_poly.type
_entity_poly.pdbx_seq_one_letter_code
_entity_poly.pdbx_strand_id
1 'polypeptide(L)'
;MTAKKELSNFEIVNGLFPKTPVSWNSRINTESKASWEDASLLLSSDEYQAERNEIFSALINRIASVVIKNRNFSNPLSMFKKGLMPFGDTIQEIASDVIEASEFKPGKSDQFEYTENDVKAVYHRINRQQFYKRTIDDSLVQRAFTSENGLQQLVNVLVNGITGSNTVDEFLFTKKAIADVVNLDKEGKFKLQDTQILNLPDIRKLTRKTTDIHYFIEQIKTVMRLMQFPNRKYTLSAQMQQTNAKDMVLLLNADIVSINEVNNLSQAFKPEYMNLNIPVIALDNLSDDESIVGCIMSKDALNIRNTKEVTRYADNARSLYTNIYYHIHQIYAVSPFETMVFLKVK
;
A
#
# COMPACT_ATOMS: atom_id res chain seq x y z
N MET A 1 4.43 22.56 -14.80
CA MET A 1 4.85 21.15 -15.03
C MET A 1 5.92 21.19 -16.08
N THR A 2 7.18 21.03 -15.71
CA THR A 2 8.30 20.89 -16.65
C THR A 2 8.14 19.55 -17.34
N ALA A 3 7.99 19.55 -18.66
CA ALA A 3 7.97 18.34 -19.47
C ALA A 3 9.24 17.52 -19.15
N LYS A 4 9.07 16.28 -18.72
CA LYS A 4 10.18 15.36 -18.49
C LYS A 4 10.87 15.15 -19.84
N LYS A 5 12.12 15.59 -19.97
CA LYS A 5 12.93 15.38 -21.17
C LYS A 5 13.06 13.88 -21.41
N GLU A 6 12.62 13.39 -22.53
CA GLU A 6 12.84 12.00 -22.94
C GLU A 6 14.33 11.80 -23.21
N LEU A 7 14.90 10.75 -22.63
CA LEU A 7 16.29 10.38 -22.82
C LEU A 7 16.46 9.62 -24.14
N SER A 8 17.48 9.95 -24.90
CA SER A 8 17.83 9.19 -26.11
C SER A 8 18.44 7.82 -25.74
N ASN A 9 18.38 6.87 -26.67
CA ASN A 9 19.01 5.55 -26.49
C ASN A 9 20.51 5.69 -26.18
N PHE A 10 21.19 6.65 -26.81
CA PHE A 10 22.58 6.99 -26.54
C PHE A 10 22.81 7.39 -25.07
N GLU A 11 22.00 8.29 -24.52
CA GLU A 11 22.08 8.72 -23.12
C GLU A 11 21.80 7.56 -22.15
N ILE A 12 20.88 6.67 -22.49
CA ILE A 12 20.54 5.50 -21.68
C ILE A 12 21.71 4.51 -21.64
N VAL A 13 22.28 4.14 -22.78
CA VAL A 13 23.35 3.15 -22.86
C VAL A 13 24.61 3.67 -22.19
N ASN A 14 25.01 4.91 -22.44
CA ASN A 14 26.17 5.52 -21.77
C ASN A 14 25.94 5.68 -20.25
N GLY A 15 24.71 5.90 -19.82
CA GLY A 15 24.37 5.92 -18.40
C GLY A 15 24.39 4.54 -17.73
N LEU A 16 24.20 3.45 -18.49
CA LEU A 16 24.30 2.08 -17.99
C LEU A 16 25.74 1.62 -17.81
N PHE A 17 26.62 2.02 -18.72
CA PHE A 17 28.01 1.55 -18.79
C PHE A 17 29.03 2.68 -18.71
N PRO A 18 29.04 3.49 -17.65
CA PRO A 18 29.92 4.68 -17.62
C PRO A 18 31.41 4.36 -17.50
N LYS A 19 31.84 3.10 -17.23
CA LYS A 19 33.23 2.77 -16.93
C LYS A 19 33.65 1.30 -17.19
N THR A 20 32.83 0.47 -17.84
CA THR A 20 33.21 -0.93 -18.04
C THR A 20 33.83 -1.17 -19.40
N PRO A 21 34.99 -1.88 -19.49
CA PRO A 21 35.43 -2.48 -20.72
C PRO A 21 34.51 -3.67 -21.03
N VAL A 22 33.34 -3.38 -21.56
CA VAL A 22 32.41 -4.41 -22.01
C VAL A 22 32.89 -4.93 -23.35
N SER A 23 32.68 -6.21 -23.62
CA SER A 23 33.08 -6.84 -24.89
C SER A 23 32.50 -6.12 -26.12
N TRP A 24 31.35 -5.50 -25.99
CA TRP A 24 30.72 -4.70 -27.04
C TRP A 24 31.40 -3.35 -27.29
N ASN A 25 32.04 -2.72 -26.29
CA ASN A 25 32.79 -1.46 -26.45
C ASN A 25 34.01 -1.61 -27.36
N SER A 26 34.54 -2.83 -27.52
CA SER A 26 35.62 -3.12 -28.48
C SER A 26 35.14 -3.31 -29.92
N ARG A 27 33.84 -3.65 -30.11
CA ARG A 27 33.23 -3.90 -31.40
C ARG A 27 32.35 -2.75 -31.89
N ILE A 28 31.75 -2.02 -30.98
CA ILE A 28 30.75 -0.99 -31.25
C ILE A 28 31.21 0.30 -30.55
N ASN A 29 31.43 1.35 -31.31
CA ASN A 29 31.81 2.65 -30.75
C ASN A 29 30.53 3.43 -30.37
N THR A 30 30.43 3.78 -29.08
CA THR A 30 29.28 4.56 -28.51
C THR A 30 29.72 5.88 -27.89
N GLU A 31 30.94 6.36 -28.18
CA GLU A 31 31.50 7.55 -27.57
C GLU A 31 30.82 8.86 -28.06
N SER A 32 30.28 8.85 -29.28
CA SER A 32 29.60 10.01 -29.85
C SER A 32 28.21 9.66 -30.34
N LYS A 33 27.33 10.69 -30.50
CA LYS A 33 26.00 10.50 -31.03
C LYS A 33 26.00 9.96 -32.48
N ALA A 34 26.97 10.40 -33.28
CA ALA A 34 27.09 9.93 -34.67
C ALA A 34 27.52 8.45 -34.72
N SER A 35 28.51 8.05 -33.88
CA SER A 35 28.89 6.63 -33.80
C SER A 35 27.80 5.74 -33.17
N TRP A 36 26.89 6.30 -32.38
CA TRP A 36 25.73 5.59 -31.88
C TRP A 36 24.71 5.25 -32.99
N GLU A 37 24.51 6.12 -33.95
CA GLU A 37 23.58 5.85 -35.08
C GLU A 37 24.05 4.62 -35.86
N ASP A 38 25.34 4.49 -36.15
CA ASP A 38 25.90 3.31 -36.77
C ASP A 38 25.81 2.07 -35.85
N ALA A 39 26.12 2.24 -34.56
CA ALA A 39 26.03 1.19 -33.56
C ALA A 39 24.59 0.66 -33.39
N SER A 40 23.59 1.52 -33.44
CA SER A 40 22.16 1.13 -33.31
C SER A 40 21.68 0.26 -34.47
N LEU A 41 22.17 0.52 -35.69
CA LEU A 41 21.93 -0.33 -36.86
C LEU A 41 22.57 -1.71 -36.71
N LEU A 42 23.81 -1.76 -36.22
CA LEU A 42 24.49 -3.04 -35.97
C LEU A 42 23.78 -3.84 -34.87
N LEU A 43 23.39 -3.20 -33.77
CA LEU A 43 22.63 -3.84 -32.68
C LEU A 43 21.23 -4.33 -33.09
N SER A 44 20.68 -3.83 -34.17
CA SER A 44 19.41 -4.34 -34.72
C SER A 44 19.58 -5.64 -35.52
N SER A 45 20.82 -6.01 -35.90
CA SER A 45 21.10 -7.23 -36.65
C SER A 45 21.29 -8.44 -35.73
N ASP A 46 21.06 -9.65 -36.26
CA ASP A 46 21.18 -10.90 -35.50
C ASP A 46 22.62 -11.26 -35.14
N GLU A 47 23.58 -10.71 -35.86
CA GLU A 47 25.04 -10.94 -35.62
C GLU A 47 25.47 -10.40 -34.24
N TYR A 48 24.85 -9.34 -33.75
CA TYR A 48 25.15 -8.68 -32.47
C TYR A 48 24.17 -9.02 -31.37
N GLN A 49 23.59 -10.22 -31.39
CA GLN A 49 22.61 -10.66 -30.37
C GLN A 49 23.20 -10.72 -28.97
N ALA A 50 24.45 -11.12 -28.82
CA ALA A 50 25.12 -11.22 -27.52
C ALA A 50 25.25 -9.85 -26.85
N GLU A 51 25.70 -8.85 -27.59
CA GLU A 51 25.88 -7.47 -27.15
C GLU A 51 24.52 -6.84 -26.82
N ARG A 52 23.50 -7.08 -27.63
CA ARG A 52 22.14 -6.64 -27.38
C ARG A 52 21.57 -7.23 -26.12
N ASN A 53 21.79 -8.52 -25.85
CA ASN A 53 21.33 -9.19 -24.63
C ASN A 53 22.05 -8.67 -23.39
N GLU A 54 23.34 -8.31 -23.50
CA GLU A 54 24.08 -7.71 -22.39
C GLU A 54 23.52 -6.34 -22.01
N ILE A 55 23.27 -5.46 -23.00
CA ILE A 55 22.64 -4.16 -22.78
C ILE A 55 21.24 -4.36 -22.17
N PHE A 56 20.47 -5.31 -22.70
CA PHE A 56 19.13 -5.58 -22.23
C PHE A 56 19.10 -6.12 -20.80
N SER A 57 20.01 -7.02 -20.45
CA SER A 57 20.17 -7.54 -19.08
C SER A 57 20.55 -6.44 -18.08
N ALA A 58 21.46 -5.54 -18.46
CA ALA A 58 21.81 -4.39 -17.65
C ALA A 58 20.63 -3.42 -17.47
N LEU A 59 19.83 -3.23 -18.53
CA LEU A 59 18.62 -2.43 -18.53
C LEU A 59 17.58 -3.01 -17.58
N ILE A 60 17.34 -4.33 -17.63
CA ILE A 60 16.41 -5.03 -16.72
C ILE A 60 16.84 -4.88 -15.27
N ASN A 61 18.13 -5.04 -14.96
CA ASN A 61 18.64 -4.86 -13.60
C ASN A 61 18.43 -3.43 -13.09
N ARG A 62 18.53 -2.43 -13.96
CA ARG A 62 18.25 -1.04 -13.63
C ARG A 62 16.76 -0.76 -13.48
N ILE A 63 15.90 -1.44 -14.26
CA ILE A 63 14.44 -1.36 -14.10
C ILE A 63 14.02 -1.76 -12.68
N ALA A 64 14.60 -2.80 -12.11
CA ALA A 64 14.31 -3.23 -10.74
C ALA A 64 14.51 -2.10 -9.70
N SER A 65 15.52 -1.24 -9.92
CA SER A 65 15.76 -0.08 -9.05
C SER A 65 14.83 1.12 -9.33
N VAL A 66 14.27 1.22 -10.55
CA VAL A 66 13.39 2.31 -11.01
C VAL A 66 11.92 2.04 -10.70
N VAL A 67 11.53 0.77 -10.63
CA VAL A 67 10.15 0.31 -10.31
C VAL A 67 9.59 1.01 -9.07
N ILE A 68 10.43 1.32 -8.10
CA ILE A 68 10.02 1.99 -6.86
C ILE A 68 9.61 3.47 -7.09
N LYS A 69 10.04 4.12 -8.17
CA LYS A 69 9.90 5.57 -8.38
C LYS A 69 8.81 6.02 -9.37
N ASN A 70 8.37 5.15 -10.28
CA ASN A 70 7.40 5.52 -11.33
C ASN A 70 6.07 4.77 -11.14
N ARG A 71 5.20 5.30 -10.29
CA ARG A 71 3.85 4.78 -10.12
C ARG A 71 2.86 5.62 -10.93
N ASN A 72 2.14 4.99 -11.87
CA ASN A 72 1.07 5.63 -12.64
C ASN A 72 -0.26 5.68 -11.87
N PHE A 73 -0.44 4.76 -10.91
CA PHE A 73 -1.59 4.75 -10.00
C PHE A 73 -1.14 5.21 -8.62
N SER A 74 -1.98 5.96 -7.93
CA SER A 74 -1.79 6.31 -6.53
C SER A 74 -2.66 5.41 -5.66
N ASN A 75 -2.06 4.80 -4.64
CA ASN A 75 -2.81 4.06 -3.64
C ASN A 75 -3.14 5.02 -2.47
N PRO A 76 -4.42 5.37 -2.24
CA PRO A 76 -4.80 6.26 -1.15
C PRO A 76 -4.50 5.66 0.23
N LEU A 77 -4.38 4.33 0.32
CA LEU A 77 -4.04 3.60 1.55
C LEU A 77 -2.52 3.38 1.73
N SER A 78 -1.68 4.01 0.89
CA SER A 78 -0.22 3.87 0.96
C SER A 78 0.39 4.33 2.28
N MET A 79 -0.30 5.16 3.05
CA MET A 79 0.13 5.62 4.38
C MET A 79 0.33 4.49 5.39
N PHE A 80 -0.36 3.35 5.21
CA PHE A 80 -0.23 2.18 6.08
C PHE A 80 0.98 1.30 5.73
N LYS A 81 1.68 1.59 4.64
CA LYS A 81 2.88 0.86 4.23
C LYS A 81 4.11 1.36 4.98
N LYS A 82 4.65 0.52 5.87
CA LYS A 82 5.77 0.86 6.78
C LYS A 82 7.15 0.47 6.22
N GLY A 83 7.25 0.12 4.93
CA GLY A 83 8.50 -0.14 4.23
C GLY A 83 8.95 -1.60 4.17
N LEU A 84 10.24 -1.82 3.91
CA LEU A 84 10.86 -3.13 3.75
C LEU A 84 11.30 -3.70 5.10
N MET A 85 10.99 -4.95 5.34
CA MET A 85 11.54 -5.72 6.45
C MET A 85 12.72 -6.54 5.92
N PRO A 86 13.97 -6.20 6.28
CA PRO A 86 15.15 -6.79 5.66
C PRO A 86 15.36 -8.26 6.02
N PHE A 87 14.88 -8.69 7.18
CA PHE A 87 15.04 -10.05 7.70
C PHE A 87 13.75 -10.54 8.37
N GLY A 88 13.49 -11.84 8.23
CA GLY A 88 12.35 -12.51 8.83
C GLY A 88 11.11 -12.58 7.93
N ASP A 89 10.20 -13.44 8.30
CA ASP A 89 8.92 -13.71 7.63
C ASP A 89 7.71 -13.45 8.54
N THR A 90 7.98 -13.01 9.76
CA THR A 90 6.97 -12.86 10.82
C THR A 90 7.17 -11.53 11.55
N ILE A 91 6.08 -10.80 11.78
CA ILE A 91 6.04 -9.64 12.66
C ILE A 91 5.44 -10.10 13.98
N GLN A 92 6.14 -9.86 15.08
CA GLN A 92 5.63 -10.06 16.42
C GLN A 92 5.17 -8.72 16.98
N GLU A 93 3.93 -8.66 17.44
CA GLU A 93 3.40 -7.54 18.22
C GLU A 93 3.17 -8.01 19.65
N ILE A 94 3.69 -7.26 20.61
CA ILE A 94 3.55 -7.55 22.05
C ILE A 94 2.91 -6.34 22.69
N ALA A 95 1.88 -6.56 23.48
CA ALA A 95 1.26 -5.53 24.31
C ALA A 95 1.01 -6.04 25.72
N SER A 96 1.24 -5.19 26.70
CA SER A 96 0.87 -5.43 28.09
C SER A 96 -0.25 -4.49 28.47
N ASP A 97 -1.21 -4.98 29.26
CA ASP A 97 -2.27 -4.14 29.79
C ASP A 97 -1.78 -3.30 30.97
N VAL A 98 -2.57 -2.28 31.32
CA VAL A 98 -2.29 -1.40 32.46
C VAL A 98 -2.48 -2.18 33.76
N ILE A 99 -1.53 -2.05 34.67
CA ILE A 99 -1.59 -2.66 35.99
C ILE A 99 -2.46 -1.75 36.91
N GLU A 100 -3.44 -2.37 37.57
CA GLU A 100 -4.27 -1.68 38.54
C GLU A 100 -3.52 -1.43 39.84
N ALA A 101 -3.66 -0.22 40.38
CA ALA A 101 -3.06 0.12 41.65
C ALA A 101 -3.75 -0.59 42.82
N SER A 102 -2.99 -1.23 43.68
CA SER A 102 -3.50 -1.83 44.91
C SER A 102 -3.61 -0.77 45.99
N GLU A 103 -4.61 -0.90 46.89
CA GLU A 103 -4.77 -0.01 48.04
C GLU A 103 -3.67 -0.22 49.08
N PHE A 104 -2.96 0.84 49.43
CA PHE A 104 -1.95 0.78 50.47
C PHE A 104 -2.60 0.58 51.87
N LYS A 105 -2.35 -0.57 52.51
CA LYS A 105 -2.78 -0.89 53.88
C LYS A 105 -1.55 -1.16 54.76
N PRO A 106 -1.18 -0.24 55.65
CA PRO A 106 -0.04 -0.45 56.51
C PRO A 106 -0.18 -1.74 57.32
N GLY A 107 0.86 -2.59 57.31
CA GLY A 107 0.89 -3.84 58.06
C GLY A 107 0.06 -5.00 57.57
N LYS A 108 -0.54 -4.88 56.36
CA LYS A 108 -1.34 -5.94 55.72
C LYS A 108 -0.88 -6.31 54.30
N SER A 109 0.26 -5.84 53.85
CA SER A 109 0.80 -6.18 52.53
C SER A 109 1.48 -7.55 52.58
N ASP A 110 1.05 -8.48 51.74
CA ASP A 110 1.78 -9.71 51.49
C ASP A 110 2.90 -9.41 50.47
N GLN A 111 4.15 -9.43 50.92
CA GLN A 111 5.33 -9.16 50.10
C GLN A 111 5.57 -10.25 49.04
N PHE A 112 4.93 -11.40 49.16
CA PHE A 112 5.12 -12.57 48.31
C PHE A 112 3.91 -12.86 47.44
N GLU A 113 2.93 -11.97 47.38
CA GLU A 113 1.78 -12.13 46.52
C GLU A 113 2.23 -12.07 45.04
N TYR A 114 1.96 -13.16 44.31
CA TYR A 114 2.28 -13.26 42.88
C TYR A 114 1.16 -12.62 42.08
N THR A 115 1.51 -11.57 41.31
CA THR A 115 0.60 -10.95 40.36
C THR A 115 0.98 -11.38 38.95
N GLU A 116 0.06 -11.97 38.21
CA GLU A 116 0.27 -12.39 36.84
C GLU A 116 0.26 -11.17 35.90
N ASN A 117 1.26 -11.10 35.03
CA ASN A 117 1.33 -10.05 34.02
C ASN A 117 0.48 -10.43 32.81
N ASP A 118 -0.52 -9.62 32.48
CA ASP A 118 -1.32 -9.79 31.24
C ASP A 118 -0.53 -9.27 30.04
N VAL A 119 0.33 -10.14 29.50
CA VAL A 119 1.10 -9.87 28.28
C VAL A 119 0.52 -10.69 27.14
N LYS A 120 0.05 -10.00 26.10
CA LYS A 120 -0.48 -10.63 24.88
C LYS A 120 0.50 -10.45 23.75
N ALA A 121 0.74 -11.52 22.99
CA ALA A 121 1.57 -11.51 21.80
C ALA A 121 0.81 -12.05 20.59
N VAL A 122 0.94 -11.37 19.47
CA VAL A 122 0.34 -11.76 18.19
C VAL A 122 1.43 -11.85 17.13
N TYR A 123 1.35 -12.86 16.28
CA TYR A 123 2.31 -13.12 15.22
C TYR A 123 1.64 -13.00 13.86
N HIS A 124 2.12 -12.08 13.04
CA HIS A 124 1.65 -11.88 11.67
C HIS A 124 2.66 -12.47 10.69
N ARG A 125 2.23 -13.38 9.85
CA ARG A 125 3.05 -14.04 8.84
C ARG A 125 2.78 -13.49 7.45
N ILE A 126 3.66 -13.83 6.50
CA ILE A 126 3.48 -13.48 5.09
C ILE A 126 2.14 -14.05 4.59
N ASN A 127 1.25 -13.18 4.14
CA ASN A 127 -0.07 -13.54 3.63
C ASN A 127 -0.29 -13.15 2.16
N ARG A 128 0.69 -12.49 1.54
CA ARG A 128 0.74 -12.27 0.10
C ARG A 128 2.09 -12.70 -0.46
N GLN A 129 2.07 -13.68 -1.38
CA GLN A 129 3.24 -14.13 -2.15
C GLN A 129 2.83 -14.24 -3.60
N GLN A 130 3.21 -13.25 -4.40
CA GLN A 130 2.81 -13.16 -5.81
C GLN A 130 4.01 -12.80 -6.68
N PHE A 131 3.88 -13.06 -7.98
CA PHE A 131 4.77 -12.52 -8.98
C PHE A 131 3.97 -12.01 -10.18
N TYR A 132 4.52 -10.98 -10.84
CA TYR A 132 4.01 -10.45 -12.09
C TYR A 132 4.96 -10.88 -13.19
N LYS A 133 4.42 -11.52 -14.24
CA LYS A 133 5.20 -11.96 -15.40
C LYS A 133 4.93 -11.00 -16.56
N ARG A 134 6.01 -10.61 -17.23
CA ARG A 134 5.97 -9.90 -18.49
C ARG A 134 6.89 -10.62 -19.49
N THR A 135 6.38 -10.91 -20.69
CA THR A 135 7.16 -11.48 -21.78
C THR A 135 7.50 -10.39 -22.77
N ILE A 136 8.73 -10.39 -23.25
CA ILE A 136 9.24 -9.46 -24.26
C ILE A 136 9.82 -10.27 -25.38
N ASP A 137 9.30 -10.04 -26.58
CA ASP A 137 9.83 -10.65 -27.80
C ASP A 137 11.13 -9.94 -28.23
N ASP A 138 12.08 -10.70 -28.75
CA ASP A 138 13.35 -10.18 -29.23
C ASP A 138 13.16 -9.12 -30.32
N SER A 139 12.13 -9.28 -31.17
CA SER A 139 11.74 -8.29 -32.19
C SER A 139 11.34 -6.93 -31.63
N LEU A 140 10.76 -6.88 -30.41
CA LEU A 140 10.44 -5.63 -29.73
C LEU A 140 11.69 -4.94 -29.23
N VAL A 141 12.66 -5.71 -28.74
CA VAL A 141 13.97 -5.19 -28.30
C VAL A 141 14.73 -4.63 -29.50
N GLN A 142 14.77 -5.37 -30.62
CA GLN A 142 15.41 -4.91 -31.86
C GLN A 142 14.83 -3.58 -32.33
N ARG A 143 13.50 -3.46 -32.40
CA ARG A 143 12.82 -2.20 -32.76
C ARG A 143 13.11 -1.05 -31.79
N ALA A 144 13.29 -1.35 -30.51
CA ALA A 144 13.65 -0.32 -29.52
C ALA A 144 15.03 0.29 -29.80
N PHE A 145 15.97 -0.47 -30.36
CA PHE A 145 17.27 0.05 -30.76
C PHE A 145 17.21 0.89 -32.04
N THR A 146 16.27 0.64 -32.95
CA THR A 146 16.14 1.37 -34.22
C THR A 146 15.48 2.74 -34.07
N SER A 147 14.73 3.01 -33.00
CA SER A 147 14.10 4.30 -32.76
C SER A 147 14.89 5.14 -31.75
N GLU A 148 14.91 6.47 -31.90
CA GLU A 148 15.74 7.38 -31.10
C GLU A 148 15.51 7.24 -29.58
N ASN A 149 14.25 7.04 -29.14
CA ASN A 149 13.85 6.93 -27.73
C ASN A 149 13.21 5.56 -27.40
N GLY A 150 13.43 4.55 -28.25
CA GLY A 150 12.73 3.27 -28.17
C GLY A 150 13.03 2.49 -26.90
N LEU A 151 14.27 2.51 -26.41
CA LEU A 151 14.63 1.87 -25.16
C LEU A 151 13.89 2.49 -23.96
N GLN A 152 13.76 3.81 -23.91
CA GLN A 152 13.03 4.47 -22.86
C GLN A 152 11.54 4.13 -22.91
N GLN A 153 10.94 4.10 -24.10
CA GLN A 153 9.55 3.70 -24.28
C GLN A 153 9.33 2.25 -23.84
N LEU A 154 10.20 1.33 -24.24
CA LEU A 154 10.15 -0.08 -23.82
C LEU A 154 10.23 -0.20 -22.29
N VAL A 155 11.20 0.46 -21.65
CA VAL A 155 11.35 0.47 -20.18
C VAL A 155 10.08 1.03 -19.52
N ASN A 156 9.54 2.15 -20.01
CA ASN A 156 8.34 2.75 -19.46
C ASN A 156 7.14 1.81 -19.54
N VAL A 157 6.93 1.14 -20.66
CA VAL A 157 5.83 0.18 -20.83
C VAL A 157 5.96 -0.99 -19.86
N LEU A 158 7.18 -1.51 -19.68
CA LEU A 158 7.45 -2.62 -18.77
C LEU A 158 7.24 -2.23 -17.31
N VAL A 159 7.86 -1.13 -16.90
CA VAL A 159 7.79 -0.61 -15.53
C VAL A 159 6.37 -0.25 -15.18
N ASN A 160 5.69 0.52 -16.05
CA ASN A 160 4.32 0.98 -15.78
C ASN A 160 3.33 -0.19 -15.68
N GLY A 161 3.49 -1.21 -16.51
CA GLY A 161 2.64 -2.40 -16.44
C GLY A 161 2.80 -3.15 -15.11
N ILE A 162 4.03 -3.41 -14.69
CA ILE A 162 4.33 -4.17 -13.46
C ILE A 162 3.96 -3.36 -12.21
N THR A 163 4.41 -2.09 -12.14
CA THR A 163 4.17 -1.24 -10.96
C THR A 163 2.71 -0.85 -10.82
N GLY A 164 2.03 -0.57 -11.95
CA GLY A 164 0.61 -0.28 -11.94
C GLY A 164 -0.20 -1.45 -11.37
N SER A 165 0.04 -2.67 -11.88
CA SER A 165 -0.61 -3.88 -11.37
C SER A 165 -0.35 -4.08 -9.88
N ASN A 166 0.91 -3.97 -9.43
CA ASN A 166 1.22 -4.10 -8.01
C ASN A 166 0.55 -3.04 -7.14
N THR A 167 0.45 -1.80 -7.60
CA THR A 167 -0.20 -0.71 -6.83
C THR A 167 -1.70 -0.95 -6.67
N VAL A 168 -2.36 -1.44 -7.74
CA VAL A 168 -3.79 -1.81 -7.68
C VAL A 168 -4.00 -2.97 -6.72
N ASP A 169 -3.18 -4.00 -6.83
CA ASP A 169 -3.29 -5.16 -5.94
C ASP A 169 -2.98 -4.80 -4.47
N GLU A 170 -1.98 -3.96 -4.20
CA GLU A 170 -1.72 -3.44 -2.85
C GLU A 170 -2.95 -2.72 -2.26
N PHE A 171 -3.64 -1.93 -3.07
CA PHE A 171 -4.87 -1.28 -2.65
C PHE A 171 -5.97 -2.31 -2.30
N LEU A 172 -6.20 -3.28 -3.19
CA LEU A 172 -7.22 -4.33 -2.98
C LEU A 172 -6.90 -5.21 -1.76
N PHE A 173 -5.65 -5.62 -1.58
CA PHE A 173 -5.23 -6.40 -0.41
C PHE A 173 -5.34 -5.61 0.89
N THR A 174 -5.06 -4.30 0.86
CA THR A 174 -5.24 -3.43 2.02
C THR A 174 -6.72 -3.33 2.41
N LYS A 175 -7.61 -3.10 1.45
CA LYS A 175 -9.06 -3.11 1.66
C LYS A 175 -9.52 -4.45 2.24
N LYS A 176 -9.08 -5.54 1.63
CA LYS A 176 -9.40 -6.90 2.08
C LYS A 176 -8.96 -7.13 3.52
N ALA A 177 -7.75 -6.74 3.91
CA ALA A 177 -7.27 -6.92 5.27
C ALA A 177 -8.16 -6.21 6.30
N ILE A 178 -8.67 -5.01 5.98
CA ILE A 178 -9.61 -4.29 6.84
C ILE A 178 -10.98 -4.98 6.86
N ALA A 179 -11.50 -5.38 5.70
CA ALA A 179 -12.80 -6.04 5.58
C ALA A 179 -12.82 -7.42 6.25
N ASP A 180 -11.71 -8.15 6.22
CA ASP A 180 -11.59 -9.47 6.82
C ASP A 180 -11.83 -9.45 8.33
N VAL A 181 -11.56 -8.34 9.02
CA VAL A 181 -11.88 -8.19 10.46
C VAL A 181 -13.39 -8.35 10.69
N VAL A 182 -14.22 -7.69 9.86
CA VAL A 182 -15.70 -7.80 9.96
C VAL A 182 -16.18 -9.18 9.50
N ASN A 183 -15.55 -9.75 8.48
CA ASN A 183 -15.92 -11.06 7.94
C ASN A 183 -15.59 -12.17 8.95
N LEU A 184 -14.49 -12.10 9.67
CA LEU A 184 -14.13 -13.04 10.73
C LEU A 184 -15.11 -12.98 11.91
N ASP A 185 -15.66 -11.80 12.22
CA ASP A 185 -16.72 -11.66 13.21
C ASP A 185 -18.02 -12.36 12.76
N LYS A 186 -18.43 -12.17 11.51
CA LYS A 186 -19.61 -12.85 10.94
C LYS A 186 -19.45 -14.37 10.89
N GLU A 187 -18.26 -14.86 10.64
CA GLU A 187 -17.94 -16.29 10.63
C GLU A 187 -17.81 -16.90 12.04
N GLY A 188 -17.88 -16.07 13.10
CA GLY A 188 -17.74 -16.50 14.49
C GLY A 188 -16.32 -16.92 14.87
N LYS A 189 -15.32 -16.66 14.02
CA LYS A 189 -13.91 -16.96 14.28
C LYS A 189 -13.25 -15.93 15.17
N PHE A 190 -13.80 -14.73 15.19
CA PHE A 190 -13.36 -13.62 15.99
C PHE A 190 -14.62 -12.81 16.38
N LYS A 191 -14.65 -12.22 17.56
CA LYS A 191 -15.83 -11.44 18.02
C LYS A 191 -15.44 -9.97 18.21
N LEU A 192 -16.02 -9.09 17.38
CA LEU A 192 -15.97 -7.66 17.60
C LEU A 192 -16.79 -7.29 18.84
N GLN A 193 -16.32 -6.31 19.59
CA GLN A 193 -17.10 -5.72 20.68
C GLN A 193 -18.25 -4.90 20.08
N ASP A 194 -19.39 -4.84 20.76
CA ASP A 194 -20.56 -4.07 20.30
C ASP A 194 -20.22 -2.58 20.07
N THR A 195 -19.24 -2.05 20.80
CA THR A 195 -18.74 -0.68 20.67
C THR A 195 -17.86 -0.45 19.46
N GLN A 196 -17.36 -1.50 18.82
CA GLN A 196 -16.56 -1.43 17.60
C GLN A 196 -17.41 -1.42 16.32
N ILE A 197 -18.74 -1.54 16.46
CA ILE A 197 -19.70 -1.41 15.36
C ILE A 197 -20.63 -0.25 15.68
N LEU A 198 -20.41 0.89 15.04
CA LEU A 198 -21.25 2.08 15.18
C LEU A 198 -22.42 2.00 14.19
N ASN A 199 -23.63 1.78 14.70
CA ASN A 199 -24.83 1.74 13.88
C ASN A 199 -25.34 3.16 13.60
N LEU A 200 -25.47 3.49 12.32
CA LEU A 200 -25.79 4.82 11.81
C LEU A 200 -27.00 4.77 10.86
N PRO A 201 -27.74 5.88 10.68
CA PRO A 201 -28.76 5.96 9.64
C PRO A 201 -28.13 5.90 8.25
N ASP A 202 -28.83 5.25 7.31
CA ASP A 202 -28.37 5.22 5.92
C ASP A 202 -28.68 6.54 5.21
N ILE A 203 -27.71 7.40 5.11
CA ILE A 203 -27.83 8.72 4.48
C ILE A 203 -27.79 8.66 2.94
N ARG A 204 -27.60 7.49 2.32
CA ARG A 204 -27.64 7.30 0.86
C ARG A 204 -29.07 7.25 0.33
N LYS A 205 -30.06 6.94 1.18
CA LYS A 205 -31.47 6.88 0.80
C LYS A 205 -31.99 8.22 0.30
N LEU A 206 -32.82 8.21 -0.73
CA LEU A 206 -33.46 9.42 -1.28
C LEU A 206 -34.34 10.13 -0.29
N THR A 207 -34.90 9.40 0.68
CA THR A 207 -35.77 9.91 1.76
C THR A 207 -35.04 10.48 2.96
N ARG A 208 -33.69 10.57 2.87
CA ARG A 208 -32.86 11.11 3.96
C ARG A 208 -33.27 12.52 4.35
N LYS A 209 -33.25 12.78 5.65
CA LYS A 209 -33.44 14.13 6.20
C LYS A 209 -32.06 14.77 6.48
N THR A 210 -32.01 16.08 6.50
CA THR A 210 -30.78 16.82 6.90
C THR A 210 -30.38 16.45 8.34
N THR A 211 -31.38 16.19 9.21
CA THR A 211 -31.13 15.72 10.58
C THR A 211 -30.39 14.40 10.65
N ASP A 212 -30.59 13.47 9.69
CA ASP A 212 -29.91 12.17 9.66
C ASP A 212 -28.43 12.34 9.34
N ILE A 213 -28.11 13.29 8.48
CA ILE A 213 -26.72 13.62 8.12
C ILE A 213 -26.01 14.27 9.32
N HIS A 214 -26.65 15.20 10.00
CA HIS A 214 -26.09 15.81 11.21
C HIS A 214 -25.86 14.77 12.29
N TYR A 215 -26.80 13.88 12.53
CA TYR A 215 -26.67 12.79 13.48
C TYR A 215 -25.53 11.84 13.10
N PHE A 216 -25.40 11.48 11.82
CA PHE A 216 -24.31 10.65 11.30
C PHE A 216 -22.95 11.25 11.66
N ILE A 217 -22.75 12.55 11.36
CA ILE A 217 -21.49 13.25 11.62
C ILE A 217 -21.24 13.40 13.13
N GLU A 218 -22.28 13.72 13.89
CA GLU A 218 -22.20 13.86 15.35
C GLU A 218 -21.74 12.58 16.03
N GLN A 219 -22.28 11.43 15.62
CA GLN A 219 -21.90 10.13 16.16
C GLN A 219 -20.44 9.78 15.84
N ILE A 220 -19.98 10.04 14.62
CA ILE A 220 -18.58 9.87 14.24
C ILE A 220 -17.67 10.74 15.11
N LYS A 221 -17.99 12.03 15.26
CA LYS A 221 -17.22 12.95 16.11
C LYS A 221 -17.20 12.51 17.57
N THR A 222 -18.31 12.01 18.07
CA THR A 222 -18.42 11.51 19.45
C THR A 222 -17.50 10.33 19.68
N VAL A 223 -17.53 9.33 18.80
CA VAL A 223 -16.65 8.16 18.88
C VAL A 223 -15.18 8.58 18.78
N MET A 224 -14.83 9.45 17.82
CA MET A 224 -13.47 9.96 17.68
C MET A 224 -12.95 10.67 18.94
N ARG A 225 -13.81 11.44 19.62
CA ARG A 225 -13.45 12.08 20.90
C ARG A 225 -13.30 11.07 22.01
N LEU A 226 -14.17 10.06 22.08
CA LEU A 226 -14.09 8.99 23.08
C LEU A 226 -12.84 8.13 22.91
N MET A 227 -12.39 7.89 21.67
CA MET A 227 -11.15 7.16 21.40
C MET A 227 -9.88 7.90 21.87
N GLN A 228 -9.97 9.21 22.15
CA GLN A 228 -8.86 10.00 22.69
C GLN A 228 -8.67 9.80 24.21
N PHE A 229 -9.57 9.11 24.86
CA PHE A 229 -9.43 8.79 26.28
C PHE A 229 -9.06 7.32 26.45
N PRO A 230 -8.28 6.96 27.50
CA PRO A 230 -7.93 5.57 27.78
C PRO A 230 -9.21 4.74 27.98
N ASN A 231 -9.37 3.71 27.16
CA ASN A 231 -10.51 2.81 27.24
C ASN A 231 -10.20 1.43 26.62
N ARG A 232 -10.99 0.42 26.96
CA ARG A 232 -10.85 -0.95 26.45
C ARG A 232 -11.87 -1.27 25.34
N LYS A 233 -12.72 -0.30 24.96
CA LYS A 233 -13.92 -0.55 24.14
C LYS A 233 -13.63 -0.61 22.64
N TYR A 234 -12.54 -0.01 22.18
CA TYR A 234 -12.28 0.21 20.75
C TYR A 234 -11.09 -0.62 20.22
N THR A 235 -10.50 -1.47 21.04
CA THR A 235 -9.45 -2.41 20.66
C THR A 235 -9.99 -3.82 20.51
N LEU A 236 -9.45 -4.58 19.53
CA LEU A 236 -9.86 -5.96 19.29
C LEU A 236 -9.48 -6.90 20.46
N SER A 237 -8.37 -6.60 21.15
CA SER A 237 -7.87 -7.37 22.29
C SER A 237 -8.49 -6.98 23.63
N ALA A 238 -9.40 -5.98 23.67
CA ALA A 238 -9.95 -5.38 24.89
C ALA A 238 -8.89 -4.84 25.86
N GLN A 239 -7.71 -4.49 25.40
CA GLN A 239 -6.69 -3.83 26.19
C GLN A 239 -6.93 -2.32 26.27
N MET A 240 -6.40 -1.70 27.35
CA MET A 240 -6.48 -0.26 27.52
C MET A 240 -5.67 0.46 26.45
N GLN A 241 -6.32 1.28 25.64
CA GLN A 241 -5.67 2.07 24.60
C GLN A 241 -6.33 3.43 24.44
N GLN A 242 -5.55 4.39 23.93
CA GLN A 242 -6.05 5.70 23.51
C GLN A 242 -5.38 6.08 22.19
N THR A 243 -6.08 6.82 21.35
CA THR A 243 -5.52 7.30 20.08
C THR A 243 -5.70 8.79 19.95
N ASN A 244 -4.62 9.53 19.76
CA ASN A 244 -4.69 10.97 19.55
C ASN A 244 -5.36 11.30 18.20
N ALA A 245 -6.04 12.44 18.11
CA ALA A 245 -6.72 12.86 16.88
C ALA A 245 -5.79 12.89 15.64
N LYS A 246 -4.54 13.32 15.80
CA LYS A 246 -3.53 13.36 14.72
C LYS A 246 -3.14 11.98 14.17
N ASP A 247 -3.34 10.94 14.97
CA ASP A 247 -2.98 9.55 14.64
C ASP A 247 -4.20 8.72 14.22
N MET A 248 -5.39 9.34 14.17
CA MET A 248 -6.60 8.74 13.61
C MET A 248 -6.72 8.97 12.12
N VAL A 249 -7.39 8.02 11.45
CA VAL A 249 -7.80 8.11 10.05
C VAL A 249 -9.24 7.65 9.94
N LEU A 250 -10.02 8.36 9.14
CA LEU A 250 -11.38 7.99 8.78
C LEU A 250 -11.41 7.50 7.34
N LEU A 251 -11.76 6.24 7.15
CA LEU A 251 -12.04 5.64 5.84
C LEU A 251 -13.55 5.70 5.62
N LEU A 252 -13.99 6.25 4.50
CA LEU A 252 -15.41 6.32 4.14
C LEU A 252 -15.62 5.92 2.68
N ASN A 253 -16.76 5.32 2.40
CA ASN A 253 -17.17 5.10 1.02
C ASN A 253 -17.39 6.44 0.30
N ALA A 254 -17.02 6.52 -0.97
CA ALA A 254 -17.03 7.76 -1.74
C ALA A 254 -18.43 8.38 -1.90
N ASP A 255 -19.47 7.54 -1.94
CA ASP A 255 -20.88 7.98 -1.95
C ASP A 255 -21.24 8.79 -0.70
N ILE A 256 -20.80 8.32 0.48
CA ILE A 256 -21.00 9.01 1.76
C ILE A 256 -20.25 10.35 1.80
N VAL A 257 -18.99 10.33 1.33
CA VAL A 257 -18.17 11.55 1.28
C VAL A 257 -18.84 12.59 0.38
N SER A 258 -19.29 12.19 -0.81
CA SER A 258 -19.95 13.08 -1.78
C SER A 258 -21.25 13.68 -1.22
N ILE A 259 -22.07 12.90 -0.51
CA ILE A 259 -23.29 13.39 0.15
C ILE A 259 -22.95 14.46 1.19
N ASN A 260 -21.91 14.25 1.97
CA ASN A 260 -21.47 15.20 2.98
C ASN A 260 -20.94 16.50 2.34
N GLU A 261 -20.18 16.43 1.25
CA GLU A 261 -19.66 17.59 0.53
C GLU A 261 -20.79 18.44 -0.07
N VAL A 262 -21.78 17.82 -0.71
CA VAL A 262 -22.94 18.53 -1.28
C VAL A 262 -23.75 19.24 -0.20
N ASN A 263 -23.96 18.62 0.96
CA ASN A 263 -24.68 19.27 2.06
C ASN A 263 -23.90 20.43 2.67
N ASN A 264 -22.55 20.37 2.68
CA ASN A 264 -21.73 21.49 3.09
C ASN A 264 -21.81 22.68 2.14
N LEU A 265 -21.80 22.43 0.82
CA LEU A 265 -22.02 23.47 -0.19
C LEU A 265 -23.38 24.14 -0.05
N SER A 266 -24.43 23.38 0.29
CA SER A 266 -25.77 23.93 0.54
C SER A 266 -25.88 24.71 1.87
N GLN A 267 -24.98 24.44 2.81
CA GLN A 267 -24.86 25.12 4.10
C GLN A 267 -23.62 26.05 4.18
N ALA A 268 -23.22 26.64 3.07
CA ALA A 268 -22.02 27.49 2.92
C ALA A 268 -21.88 28.63 3.96
N PHE A 269 -22.84 28.81 4.82
CA PHE A 269 -22.85 29.82 5.89
C PHE A 269 -22.42 29.31 7.27
N LYS A 270 -22.08 28.01 7.43
CA LYS A 270 -21.58 27.46 8.72
C LYS A 270 -20.50 26.40 8.51
N PRO A 271 -19.26 26.79 8.17
CA PRO A 271 -18.15 25.84 7.96
C PRO A 271 -17.69 25.11 9.23
N GLU A 272 -18.17 25.49 10.41
CA GLU A 272 -17.70 24.94 11.69
C GLU A 272 -18.15 23.50 11.96
N TYR A 273 -19.18 22.99 11.28
CA TYR A 273 -19.76 21.67 11.58
C TYR A 273 -19.00 20.48 11.03
N MET A 274 -18.06 20.65 10.08
CA MET A 274 -17.39 19.52 9.42
C MET A 274 -15.88 19.47 9.53
N ASN A 275 -15.25 20.31 10.33
CA ASN A 275 -13.83 20.17 10.54
C ASN A 275 -13.55 18.98 11.49
N LEU A 276 -13.34 17.79 10.89
CA LEU A 276 -13.04 16.57 11.65
C LEU A 276 -11.61 16.60 12.22
N ASN A 277 -10.75 17.51 11.73
CA ASN A 277 -9.32 17.62 12.08
C ASN A 277 -8.51 16.32 11.93
N ILE A 278 -9.03 15.36 11.17
CA ILE A 278 -8.36 14.10 10.85
C ILE A 278 -8.39 13.86 9.33
N PRO A 279 -7.43 13.10 8.79
CA PRO A 279 -7.47 12.68 7.39
C PRO A 279 -8.71 11.82 7.10
N VAL A 280 -9.47 12.20 6.09
CA VAL A 280 -10.57 11.40 5.54
C VAL A 280 -10.13 10.84 4.20
N ILE A 281 -10.19 9.54 4.04
CA ILE A 281 -9.85 8.84 2.79
C ILE A 281 -11.12 8.27 2.20
N ALA A 282 -11.46 8.73 1.00
CA ALA A 282 -12.57 8.19 0.24
C ALA A 282 -12.16 6.89 -0.46
N LEU A 283 -12.99 5.86 -0.34
CA LEU A 283 -12.82 4.56 -0.99
C LEU A 283 -14.05 4.27 -1.87
N ASP A 284 -13.85 3.45 -2.91
CA ASP A 284 -14.96 2.94 -3.73
C ASP A 284 -15.98 2.18 -2.87
N ASN A 285 -15.51 1.19 -2.13
CA ASN A 285 -16.22 0.48 -1.06
C ASN A 285 -15.20 -0.09 -0.07
N LEU A 286 -15.54 -0.24 1.19
CA LEU A 286 -14.64 -0.83 2.19
C LEU A 286 -14.79 -2.35 2.28
N SER A 287 -16.01 -2.87 2.10
CA SER A 287 -16.36 -4.29 2.22
C SER A 287 -17.38 -4.66 1.15
N ASP A 288 -17.49 -5.95 0.85
CA ASP A 288 -18.57 -6.50 0.01
C ASP A 288 -19.95 -6.39 0.69
N ASP A 289 -19.97 -6.19 2.02
CA ASP A 289 -21.16 -5.85 2.75
C ASP A 289 -21.47 -4.36 2.60
N GLU A 290 -22.47 -4.03 1.81
CA GLU A 290 -22.93 -2.65 1.55
C GLU A 290 -23.38 -1.92 2.83
N SER A 291 -23.66 -2.64 3.91
CA SER A 291 -24.00 -2.01 5.20
C SER A 291 -22.78 -1.39 5.88
N ILE A 292 -21.56 -1.80 5.56
CA ILE A 292 -20.32 -1.24 6.10
C ILE A 292 -19.87 -0.09 5.21
N VAL A 293 -20.02 1.12 5.70
CA VAL A 293 -19.75 2.34 4.91
C VAL A 293 -18.43 3.03 5.25
N GLY A 294 -17.74 2.56 6.28
CA GLY A 294 -16.46 3.15 6.67
C GLY A 294 -15.86 2.53 7.91
N CYS A 295 -14.70 3.06 8.29
CA CYS A 295 -13.96 2.66 9.48
C CYS A 295 -13.19 3.85 10.05
N ILE A 296 -13.27 4.05 11.37
CA ILE A 296 -12.39 4.95 12.12
C ILE A 296 -11.28 4.08 12.72
N MET A 297 -10.02 4.42 12.49
CA MET A 297 -8.92 3.61 12.97
C MET A 297 -7.68 4.42 13.30
N SER A 298 -6.82 3.87 14.16
CA SER A 298 -5.45 4.36 14.33
C SER A 298 -4.64 4.14 13.06
N LYS A 299 -3.70 5.03 12.74
CA LYS A 299 -2.72 4.83 11.65
C LYS A 299 -1.86 3.58 11.86
N ASP A 300 -1.68 3.17 13.11
CA ASP A 300 -0.90 1.99 13.48
C ASP A 300 -1.72 0.70 13.51
N ALA A 301 -3.06 0.79 13.40
CA ALA A 301 -3.93 -0.37 13.36
C ALA A 301 -3.65 -1.29 12.15
N LEU A 302 -3.08 -0.75 11.08
CA LEU A 302 -2.69 -1.51 9.91
C LEU A 302 -1.17 -1.41 9.69
N ASN A 303 -0.51 -2.57 9.60
CA ASN A 303 0.93 -2.67 9.40
C ASN A 303 1.22 -3.48 8.14
N ILE A 304 1.55 -2.77 7.05
CA ILE A 304 1.87 -3.40 5.77
C ILE A 304 3.36 -3.32 5.54
N ARG A 305 4.01 -4.46 5.35
CA ARG A 305 5.45 -4.53 5.12
C ARG A 305 5.80 -5.43 3.94
N ASN A 306 6.75 -4.98 3.13
CA ASN A 306 7.40 -5.83 2.14
C ASN A 306 8.46 -6.68 2.84
N THR A 307 8.43 -8.01 2.62
CA THR A 307 9.47 -8.92 3.10
C THR A 307 10.44 -9.28 1.99
N LYS A 308 9.96 -9.30 0.74
CA LYS A 308 10.79 -9.55 -0.44
C LYS A 308 10.25 -8.77 -1.65
N GLU A 309 11.18 -8.17 -2.38
CA GLU A 309 10.89 -7.47 -3.63
C GLU A 309 12.08 -7.70 -4.57
N VAL A 310 11.90 -8.59 -5.56
CA VAL A 310 13.00 -9.03 -6.44
C VAL A 310 12.50 -9.22 -7.86
N THR A 311 13.25 -8.68 -8.81
CA THR A 311 13.06 -8.95 -10.24
C THR A 311 14.00 -10.07 -10.69
N ARG A 312 13.48 -11.00 -11.49
CA ARG A 312 14.22 -12.07 -12.14
C ARG A 312 13.85 -12.10 -13.62
N TYR A 313 14.74 -12.59 -14.44
CA TYR A 313 14.52 -12.79 -15.87
C TYR A 313 14.95 -14.20 -16.28
N ALA A 314 14.35 -14.68 -17.36
CA ALA A 314 14.69 -15.96 -17.96
C ALA A 314 14.52 -15.85 -19.47
N ASP A 315 15.61 -16.10 -20.20
CA ASP A 315 15.62 -16.11 -21.66
C ASP A 315 15.17 -17.47 -22.17
N ASN A 316 14.34 -17.47 -23.20
CA ASN A 316 13.93 -18.67 -23.90
C ASN A 316 14.58 -18.69 -25.30
N ALA A 317 15.71 -19.41 -25.39
CA ALA A 317 16.48 -19.53 -26.61
C ALA A 317 15.72 -20.21 -27.77
N ARG A 318 14.71 -21.04 -27.48
CA ARG A 318 13.94 -21.72 -28.52
C ARG A 318 12.91 -20.81 -29.20
N SER A 319 12.35 -19.88 -28.43
CA SER A 319 11.19 -19.09 -28.88
C SER A 319 11.51 -17.59 -28.96
N LEU A 320 12.77 -17.19 -28.80
CA LEU A 320 13.30 -15.83 -28.98
C LEU A 320 12.51 -14.78 -28.15
N TYR A 321 12.29 -15.06 -26.86
CA TYR A 321 11.70 -14.11 -25.93
C TYR A 321 12.32 -14.18 -24.56
N THR A 322 12.25 -13.07 -23.83
CA THR A 322 12.67 -12.98 -22.43
C THR A 322 11.46 -12.80 -21.53
N ASN A 323 11.34 -13.61 -20.48
CA ASN A 323 10.38 -13.44 -19.42
C ASN A 323 10.97 -12.66 -18.24
N ILE A 324 10.29 -11.62 -17.83
CA ILE A 324 10.60 -10.86 -16.63
C ILE A 324 9.60 -11.24 -15.56
N TYR A 325 10.10 -11.56 -14.36
CA TYR A 325 9.32 -11.91 -13.18
C TYR A 325 9.62 -10.91 -12.07
N TYR A 326 8.60 -10.18 -11.64
CA TYR A 326 8.68 -9.32 -10.46
C TYR A 326 8.00 -10.02 -9.29
N HIS A 327 8.79 -10.48 -8.34
CA HIS A 327 8.31 -11.17 -7.14
C HIS A 327 8.10 -10.18 -6.01
N ILE A 328 6.94 -10.30 -5.36
CA ILE A 328 6.61 -9.51 -4.20
C ILE A 328 6.03 -10.40 -3.09
N HIS A 329 6.60 -10.29 -1.89
CA HIS A 329 6.08 -10.93 -0.70
C HIS A 329 5.80 -9.85 0.34
N GLN A 330 4.59 -9.88 0.92
CA GLN A 330 4.12 -8.85 1.83
C GLN A 330 3.37 -9.46 3.02
N ILE A 331 3.41 -8.72 4.12
CA ILE A 331 2.60 -8.96 5.31
C ILE A 331 1.57 -7.83 5.38
N TYR A 332 0.29 -8.20 5.42
CA TYR A 332 -0.82 -7.31 5.73
C TYR A 332 -1.32 -7.71 7.12
N ALA A 333 -0.94 -6.94 8.13
CA ALA A 333 -1.26 -7.20 9.51
C ALA A 333 -2.25 -6.16 10.02
N VAL A 334 -3.32 -6.60 10.66
CA VAL A 334 -4.21 -5.75 11.45
C VAL A 334 -3.86 -5.98 12.92
N SER A 335 -3.45 -4.92 13.60
CA SER A 335 -3.08 -4.98 15.00
C SER A 335 -4.34 -5.10 15.88
N PRO A 336 -4.44 -6.14 16.71
CA PRO A 336 -5.55 -6.26 17.66
C PRO A 336 -5.44 -5.30 18.85
N PHE A 337 -4.29 -4.67 19.04
CA PHE A 337 -3.98 -3.78 20.15
C PHE A 337 -4.32 -2.31 19.87
N GLU A 338 -4.55 -1.98 18.60
CA GLU A 338 -4.88 -0.64 18.15
C GLU A 338 -6.39 -0.42 18.03
N THR A 339 -6.79 0.85 18.10
CA THR A 339 -8.22 1.20 18.06
C THR A 339 -8.78 1.11 16.64
N MET A 340 -9.96 0.49 16.53
CA MET A 340 -10.70 0.37 15.27
C MET A 340 -12.19 0.30 15.52
N VAL A 341 -12.99 1.10 14.79
CA VAL A 341 -14.45 1.14 14.86
C VAL A 341 -15.03 1.16 13.46
N PHE A 342 -15.90 0.20 13.14
CA PHE A 342 -16.59 0.10 11.86
C PHE A 342 -17.90 0.89 11.88
N LEU A 343 -18.19 1.57 10.79
CA LEU A 343 -19.41 2.34 10.57
C LEU A 343 -20.39 1.48 9.77
N LYS A 344 -21.49 1.11 10.39
CA LYS A 344 -22.55 0.30 9.80
C LYS A 344 -23.82 1.10 9.66
N VAL A 345 -24.44 1.05 8.48
CA VAL A 345 -25.73 1.69 8.21
C VAL A 345 -26.89 0.67 8.24
N LYS A 346 -28.07 1.15 8.66
CA LYS A 346 -29.30 0.36 8.76
C LYS A 346 -30.37 0.89 7.85
#